data_bcce490eb3d50d87c96b9854e392f804
#
_entry.id   bcce490eb3d50d87c96b9854e392f804
#
_cell.length_a   1.000
_cell.length_b   1.000
_cell.length_c   1.000
_cell.angle_alpha   90.00
_cell.angle_beta   90.00
_cell.angle_gamma   90.00
#
_symmetry.space_group_name_H-M   'P 1'
#
loop_
_entity.id
_entity.type
_entity.pdbx_description
1 polymer ?
#
loop_
_entity_poly.entity_id
_entity_poly.type
_entity_poly.pdbx_seq_one_letter_code
_entity_poly.pdbx_strand_id
1 'polypeptide(L)'
;SILAHARGRAERCLILGVAALDGMRLGPFKAVLAHEYGHFSNRDTAGGEFALPVRRSLLTMGEGIARGGAATWYNPAWLFVNGFYRVFLRISQGASRLQEVLADRWAALSYGSRAFEEGLRHVVAREVRFGAHASATLDEVITAKRPLENLYSYKPERPPIERGVEVSVQEALEAKPSPYDSHPSPVDRFAWVRAMGAPGTGASAGDDAEAWSLFPDRDAIERAMTAVVRRNVAQANGIEIAGAAPPGRLDS
;
A
#
# COMPACT_ATOMS: atom_id res chain seq x y z
N SER A 1 -5.82 4.37 23.63
CA SER A 1 -5.56 4.11 25.05
C SER A 1 -4.68 2.87 25.19
N ILE A 2 -3.54 3.02 25.83
CA ILE A 2 -2.50 1.97 26.00
C ILE A 2 -3.03 0.75 26.80
N LEU A 3 -4.05 0.93 27.61
CA LEU A 3 -4.68 -0.13 28.42
C LEU A 3 -5.66 -1.02 27.62
N ALA A 4 -6.19 -0.56 26.52
CA ALA A 4 -7.05 -1.38 25.66
C ALA A 4 -6.23 -2.43 24.85
N HIS A 5 -4.95 -2.19 24.63
CA HIS A 5 -4.05 -3.14 23.94
C HIS A 5 -3.60 -4.32 24.82
N ALA A 6 -3.78 -4.24 26.12
CA ALA A 6 -3.34 -5.29 27.05
C ALA A 6 -4.39 -6.38 27.30
N ARG A 7 -5.63 -6.24 26.82
CA ARG A 7 -6.74 -7.19 27.07
C ARG A 7 -7.60 -7.56 25.86
N GLY A 8 -7.34 -7.01 24.68
CA GLY A 8 -8.17 -7.24 23.50
C GLY A 8 -7.48 -8.10 22.48
N ARG A 9 -8.20 -9.06 21.90
CA ARG A 9 -7.88 -9.60 20.59
C ARG A 9 -7.70 -8.41 19.66
N ALA A 10 -6.51 -8.24 19.08
CA ALA A 10 -6.27 -7.22 18.08
C ALA A 10 -7.32 -7.44 16.97
N GLU A 11 -8.22 -6.48 16.79
CA GLU A 11 -9.15 -6.51 15.67
C GLU A 11 -8.34 -6.40 14.39
N ARG A 12 -8.49 -7.40 13.54
CA ARG A 12 -7.86 -7.38 12.23
C ARG A 12 -8.78 -6.65 11.28
N CYS A 13 -8.31 -5.59 10.68
CA CYS A 13 -9.04 -4.88 9.65
C CYS A 13 -8.27 -4.91 8.33
N LEU A 14 -9.02 -5.07 7.26
CA LEU A 14 -8.53 -4.95 5.90
C LEU A 14 -8.75 -3.51 5.43
N ILE A 15 -7.68 -2.87 4.97
CA ILE A 15 -7.74 -1.52 4.41
C ILE A 15 -7.65 -1.62 2.90
N LEU A 16 -8.70 -1.18 2.21
CA LEU A 16 -8.75 -1.16 0.75
C LEU A 16 -8.44 0.25 0.23
N GLY A 17 -7.45 0.35 -0.65
CA GLY A 17 -7.17 1.57 -1.37
C GLY A 17 -8.25 1.85 -2.42
N VAL A 18 -9.04 2.89 -2.24
CA VAL A 18 -10.14 3.26 -3.16
C VAL A 18 -9.67 3.41 -4.61
N ALA A 19 -8.47 3.98 -4.82
CA ALA A 19 -7.89 4.12 -6.14
C ALA A 19 -7.65 2.77 -6.85
N ALA A 20 -7.38 1.70 -6.10
CA ALA A 20 -7.14 0.38 -6.68
C ALA A 20 -8.41 -0.25 -7.28
N LEU A 21 -9.60 0.18 -6.84
CA LEU A 21 -10.87 -0.35 -7.34
C LEU A 21 -11.21 0.12 -8.77
N ASP A 22 -10.62 1.23 -9.20
CA ASP A 22 -10.95 1.84 -10.50
C ASP A 22 -10.39 1.00 -11.66
N GLY A 23 -11.29 0.46 -12.49
CA GLY A 23 -10.97 -0.44 -13.60
C GLY A 23 -10.55 -1.85 -13.17
N MET A 24 -10.63 -2.21 -11.89
CA MET A 24 -10.36 -3.57 -11.42
C MET A 24 -11.57 -4.47 -11.61
N ARG A 25 -11.36 -5.68 -12.14
CA ARG A 25 -12.40 -6.71 -12.23
C ARG A 25 -12.50 -7.51 -10.95
N LEU A 26 -13.66 -8.15 -10.72
CA LEU A 26 -13.91 -8.96 -9.52
C LEU A 26 -12.99 -10.16 -9.39
N GLY A 27 -12.65 -10.85 -10.47
CA GLY A 27 -11.73 -11.99 -10.42
C GLY A 27 -10.35 -11.61 -9.86
N PRO A 28 -9.62 -10.68 -10.50
CA PRO A 28 -8.39 -10.11 -9.96
C PRO A 28 -8.53 -9.53 -8.54
N PHE A 29 -9.63 -8.83 -8.24
CA PHE A 29 -9.90 -8.30 -6.92
C PHE A 29 -10.00 -9.38 -5.85
N LYS A 30 -10.77 -10.44 -6.11
CA LYS A 30 -10.88 -11.60 -5.22
C LYS A 30 -9.52 -12.27 -4.98
N ALA A 31 -8.69 -12.37 -6.02
CA ALA A 31 -7.36 -12.94 -5.90
C ALA A 31 -6.44 -12.08 -5.00
N VAL A 32 -6.50 -10.75 -5.13
CA VAL A 32 -5.78 -9.83 -4.23
C VAL A 32 -6.31 -9.95 -2.79
N LEU A 33 -7.63 -10.02 -2.60
CA LEU A 33 -8.21 -10.24 -1.27
C LEU A 33 -7.80 -11.58 -0.66
N ALA A 34 -7.68 -12.63 -1.47
CA ALA A 34 -7.22 -13.93 -1.00
C ALA A 34 -5.76 -13.89 -0.58
N HIS A 35 -4.91 -13.09 -1.23
CA HIS A 35 -3.56 -12.83 -0.79
C HIS A 35 -3.54 -12.18 0.60
N GLU A 36 -4.28 -11.11 0.80
CA GLU A 36 -4.42 -10.44 2.09
C GLU A 36 -4.96 -11.41 3.18
N TYR A 37 -5.96 -12.22 2.81
CA TYR A 37 -6.46 -13.25 3.71
C TYR A 37 -5.42 -14.33 4.03
N GLY A 38 -4.53 -14.63 3.11
CA GLY A 38 -3.39 -15.53 3.33
C GLY A 38 -2.52 -15.08 4.50
N HIS A 39 -2.25 -13.79 4.62
CA HIS A 39 -1.55 -13.22 5.77
C HIS A 39 -2.32 -13.39 7.08
N PHE A 40 -3.65 -13.23 7.05
CA PHE A 40 -4.49 -13.44 8.24
C PHE A 40 -4.55 -14.91 8.68
N SER A 41 -4.63 -15.83 7.70
CA SER A 41 -4.80 -17.26 7.95
C SER A 41 -3.55 -17.93 8.48
N ASN A 42 -2.39 -17.57 7.96
CA ASN A 42 -1.11 -18.18 8.34
C ASN A 42 -0.62 -17.74 9.70
N ARG A 43 -1.43 -17.00 10.47
CA ARG A 43 -1.06 -16.35 11.74
C ARG A 43 0.37 -15.87 11.64
N ASP A 44 0.66 -14.61 11.70
CA ASP A 44 2.01 -14.02 11.70
C ASP A 44 2.93 -14.57 12.81
N THR A 45 2.98 -15.88 12.92
CA THR A 45 3.67 -16.63 13.96
C THR A 45 5.18 -16.71 13.72
N ALA A 46 5.66 -16.32 12.55
CA ALA A 46 7.10 -16.33 12.26
C ALA A 46 7.77 -15.00 12.63
N GLY A 47 7.62 -14.55 13.89
CA GLY A 47 8.46 -13.48 14.45
C GLY A 47 8.04 -12.04 14.16
N GLY A 48 6.89 -11.78 13.50
CA GLY A 48 6.42 -10.41 13.22
C GLY A 48 6.21 -9.58 14.49
N GLU A 49 5.62 -10.17 15.53
CA GLU A 49 5.46 -9.51 16.82
C GLU A 49 6.80 -9.17 17.51
N PHE A 50 7.83 -9.96 17.27
CA PHE A 50 9.17 -9.74 17.83
C PHE A 50 10.02 -8.81 16.96
N ALA A 51 9.87 -8.87 15.66
CA ALA A 51 10.68 -8.09 14.70
C ALA A 51 10.46 -6.58 14.84
N LEU A 52 9.21 -6.12 15.01
CA LEU A 52 8.89 -4.70 15.14
C LEU A 52 9.47 -4.04 16.39
N PRO A 53 9.34 -4.60 17.62
CA PRO A 53 9.99 -4.07 18.81
C PRO A 53 11.51 -4.04 18.69
N VAL A 54 12.13 -5.11 18.18
CA VAL A 54 13.59 -5.18 17.99
C VAL A 54 14.04 -4.12 17.00
N ARG A 55 13.38 -3.98 15.85
CA ARG A 55 13.68 -2.94 14.87
C ARG A 55 13.59 -1.54 15.48
N ARG A 56 12.52 -1.27 16.23
CA ARG A 56 12.35 0.03 16.91
C ARG A 56 13.44 0.30 17.92
N SER A 57 13.79 -0.68 18.75
CA SER A 57 14.88 -0.56 19.71
C SER A 57 16.22 -0.26 19.05
N LEU A 58 16.55 -0.97 17.96
CA LEU A 58 17.80 -0.75 17.22
C LEU A 58 17.86 0.65 16.58
N LEU A 59 16.73 1.12 16.01
CA LEU A 59 16.64 2.48 15.46
C LEU A 59 16.83 3.53 16.55
N THR A 60 16.14 3.39 17.69
CA THR A 60 16.26 4.30 18.83
C THR A 60 17.69 4.33 19.40
N MET A 61 18.35 3.16 19.50
CA MET A 61 19.76 3.09 19.90
C MET A 61 20.67 3.80 18.88
N GLY A 62 20.49 3.55 17.59
CA GLY A 62 21.25 4.21 16.53
C GLY A 62 21.08 5.73 16.54
N GLU A 63 19.85 6.21 16.68
CA GLU A 63 19.54 7.63 16.82
C GLU A 63 20.17 8.26 18.07
N GLY A 64 20.12 7.54 19.21
CA GLY A 64 20.76 8.00 20.44
C GLY A 64 22.27 8.18 20.30
N ILE A 65 22.95 7.21 19.69
CA ILE A 65 24.39 7.29 19.39
C ILE A 65 24.69 8.45 18.43
N ALA A 66 23.86 8.64 17.39
CA ALA A 66 24.03 9.69 16.42
C ALA A 66 23.83 11.09 17.04
N ARG A 67 22.77 11.28 17.83
CA ARG A 67 22.51 12.54 18.56
C ARG A 67 23.62 12.88 19.56
N GLY A 68 24.24 11.86 20.17
CA GLY A 68 25.39 12.03 21.03
C GLY A 68 26.72 12.31 20.31
N GLY A 69 26.70 12.48 18.96
CA GLY A 69 27.91 12.73 18.17
C GLY A 69 28.84 11.51 18.05
N ALA A 70 28.39 10.34 18.52
CA ALA A 70 29.19 9.11 18.56
C ALA A 70 29.00 8.20 17.34
N ALA A 71 28.29 8.65 16.30
CA ALA A 71 28.09 7.92 15.04
C ALA A 71 29.34 7.99 14.14
N THR A 72 30.44 7.47 14.62
CA THR A 72 31.73 7.51 13.93
C THR A 72 32.16 6.10 13.52
N TRP A 73 32.94 6.00 12.43
CA TRP A 73 33.39 4.73 11.88
C TRP A 73 34.28 3.91 12.82
N TYR A 74 34.90 4.53 13.81
CA TYR A 74 35.73 3.87 14.84
C TYR A 74 35.01 3.61 16.15
N ASN A 75 33.75 4.01 16.31
CA ASN A 75 32.98 3.73 17.52
C ASN A 75 32.45 2.28 17.51
N PRO A 76 32.93 1.38 18.41
CA PRO A 76 32.52 -0.01 18.39
C PRO A 76 31.04 -0.20 18.66
N ALA A 77 30.40 0.65 19.47
CA ALA A 77 28.96 0.57 19.71
C ALA A 77 28.16 0.93 18.45
N TRP A 78 28.59 1.94 17.70
CA TRP A 78 27.99 2.31 16.43
C TRP A 78 28.15 1.20 15.38
N LEU A 79 29.35 0.63 15.27
CA LEU A 79 29.64 -0.48 14.36
C LEU A 79 28.81 -1.71 14.69
N PHE A 80 28.68 -2.04 15.98
CA PHE A 80 27.86 -3.15 16.44
C PHE A 80 26.38 -2.95 16.10
N VAL A 81 25.80 -1.79 16.47
CA VAL A 81 24.39 -1.48 16.20
C VAL A 81 24.10 -1.53 14.70
N ASN A 82 24.94 -0.92 13.86
CA ASN A 82 24.77 -0.94 12.41
C ASN A 82 24.93 -2.36 11.82
N GLY A 83 25.96 -3.09 12.25
CA GLY A 83 26.20 -4.46 11.80
C GLY A 83 25.06 -5.39 12.19
N PHE A 84 24.64 -5.34 13.45
CA PHE A 84 23.52 -6.15 13.94
C PHE A 84 22.21 -5.76 13.25
N TYR A 85 21.94 -4.47 13.05
CA TYR A 85 20.75 -3.99 12.32
C TYR A 85 20.69 -4.52 10.89
N ARG A 86 21.82 -4.52 10.17
CA ARG A 86 21.89 -5.08 8.80
C ARG A 86 21.61 -6.58 8.77
N VAL A 87 22.19 -7.34 9.70
CA VAL A 87 21.96 -8.79 9.82
C VAL A 87 20.49 -9.05 10.20
N PHE A 88 19.98 -8.33 11.19
CA PHE A 88 18.59 -8.42 11.62
C PHE A 88 17.61 -8.13 10.48
N LEU A 89 17.85 -7.05 9.71
CA LEU A 89 17.03 -6.74 8.55
C LEU A 89 17.06 -7.90 7.53
N ARG A 90 18.21 -8.44 7.20
CA ARG A 90 18.29 -9.56 6.25
C ARG A 90 17.46 -10.76 6.68
N ILE A 91 17.53 -11.12 7.96
CA ILE A 91 16.80 -12.28 8.50
C ILE A 91 15.29 -11.97 8.52
N SER A 92 14.89 -10.82 9.05
CA SER A 92 13.48 -10.45 9.16
C SER A 92 12.83 -10.25 7.79
N GLN A 93 13.53 -9.68 6.82
CA GLN A 93 13.04 -9.54 5.43
C GLN A 93 12.96 -10.89 4.72
N GLY A 94 13.85 -11.84 5.01
CA GLY A 94 13.75 -13.20 4.51
C GLY A 94 12.47 -13.90 4.95
N ALA A 95 12.13 -13.79 6.24
CA ALA A 95 10.88 -14.33 6.79
C ALA A 95 9.64 -13.62 6.19
N SER A 96 9.68 -12.30 6.05
CA SER A 96 8.60 -11.52 5.43
C SER A 96 8.37 -11.96 3.97
N ARG A 97 9.44 -12.11 3.19
CA ARG A 97 9.33 -12.60 1.81
C ARG A 97 8.75 -14.00 1.70
N LEU A 98 9.06 -14.88 2.64
CA LEU A 98 8.44 -16.21 2.66
C LEU A 98 6.94 -16.14 2.91
N GLN A 99 6.50 -15.26 3.80
CA GLN A 99 5.08 -15.01 4.03
C GLN A 99 4.37 -14.50 2.77
N GLU A 100 5.00 -13.60 2.03
CA GLU A 100 4.48 -13.12 0.73
C GLU A 100 4.33 -14.27 -0.27
N VAL A 101 5.35 -15.13 -0.40
CA VAL A 101 5.28 -16.30 -1.30
C VAL A 101 4.13 -17.24 -0.91
N LEU A 102 3.92 -17.46 0.39
CA LEU A 102 2.82 -18.29 0.87
C LEU A 102 1.45 -17.65 0.61
N ALA A 103 1.32 -16.35 0.79
CA ALA A 103 0.10 -15.60 0.49
C ALA A 103 -0.20 -15.59 -1.03
N ASP A 104 0.83 -15.39 -1.87
CA ASP A 104 0.72 -15.47 -3.33
C ASP A 104 0.25 -16.86 -3.79
N ARG A 105 0.84 -17.90 -3.19
CA ARG A 105 0.44 -19.29 -3.46
C ARG A 105 -1.00 -19.53 -3.08
N TRP A 106 -1.43 -19.05 -1.93
CA TRP A 106 -2.82 -19.17 -1.49
C TRP A 106 -3.78 -18.48 -2.45
N ALA A 107 -3.47 -17.25 -2.85
CA ALA A 107 -4.27 -16.49 -3.81
C ALA A 107 -4.37 -17.20 -5.17
N ALA A 108 -3.23 -17.68 -5.70
CA ALA A 108 -3.18 -18.37 -6.98
C ALA A 108 -3.94 -19.70 -6.96
N LEU A 109 -3.83 -20.49 -5.90
CA LEU A 109 -4.59 -21.74 -5.75
C LEU A 109 -6.09 -21.49 -5.61
N SER A 110 -6.49 -20.40 -4.94
CA SER A 110 -7.90 -20.06 -4.72
C SER A 110 -8.57 -19.49 -5.97
N TYR A 111 -7.94 -18.53 -6.64
CA TYR A 111 -8.58 -17.78 -7.75
C TYR A 111 -7.86 -17.88 -9.10
N GLY A 112 -6.74 -18.58 -9.16
CA GLY A 112 -5.96 -18.80 -10.36
C GLY A 112 -4.73 -17.89 -10.46
N SER A 113 -3.66 -18.43 -11.01
CA SER A 113 -2.40 -17.73 -11.24
C SER A 113 -2.59 -16.47 -12.08
N ARG A 114 -3.43 -16.56 -13.12
CA ARG A 114 -3.70 -15.45 -14.03
C ARG A 114 -4.44 -14.30 -13.32
N ALA A 115 -5.51 -14.60 -12.58
CA ALA A 115 -6.29 -13.60 -11.87
C ALA A 115 -5.45 -12.87 -10.83
N PHE A 116 -4.58 -13.60 -10.12
CA PHE A 116 -3.67 -12.98 -9.15
C PHE A 116 -2.62 -12.09 -9.83
N GLU A 117 -2.00 -12.55 -10.92
CA GLU A 117 -1.03 -11.72 -11.66
C GLU A 117 -1.69 -10.44 -12.20
N GLU A 118 -2.87 -10.55 -12.80
CA GLU A 118 -3.65 -9.41 -13.29
C GLU A 118 -3.97 -8.43 -12.15
N GLY A 119 -4.39 -8.93 -10.99
CA GLY A 119 -4.69 -8.13 -9.81
C GLY A 119 -3.47 -7.40 -9.27
N LEU A 120 -2.35 -8.08 -9.12
CA LEU A 120 -1.11 -7.47 -8.63
C LEU A 120 -0.58 -6.41 -9.61
N ARG A 121 -0.59 -6.69 -10.92
CA ARG A 121 -0.22 -5.72 -11.95
C ARG A 121 -1.11 -4.48 -11.89
N HIS A 122 -2.41 -4.70 -11.72
CA HIS A 122 -3.37 -3.61 -11.63
C HIS A 122 -3.08 -2.73 -10.41
N VAL A 123 -2.89 -3.33 -9.22
CA VAL A 123 -2.59 -2.58 -7.99
C VAL A 123 -1.33 -1.73 -8.15
N VAL A 124 -0.23 -2.32 -8.63
CA VAL A 124 1.04 -1.59 -8.84
C VAL A 124 0.85 -0.45 -9.85
N ALA A 125 0.21 -0.70 -10.97
CA ALA A 125 -0.02 0.32 -11.99
C ALA A 125 -0.93 1.46 -11.48
N ARG A 126 -1.97 1.13 -10.72
CA ARG A 126 -2.90 2.12 -10.17
C ARG A 126 -2.25 2.96 -9.07
N GLU A 127 -1.40 2.39 -8.25
CA GLU A 127 -0.64 3.14 -7.24
C GLU A 127 0.19 4.25 -7.90
N VAL A 128 0.95 3.92 -8.95
CA VAL A 128 1.77 4.89 -9.67
C VAL A 128 0.92 5.95 -10.36
N ARG A 129 -0.10 5.52 -11.12
CA ARG A 129 -0.97 6.45 -11.88
C ARG A 129 -1.76 7.37 -10.95
N PHE A 130 -2.33 6.81 -9.88
CA PHE A 130 -3.07 7.61 -8.91
C PHE A 130 -2.15 8.53 -8.11
N GLY A 131 -0.95 8.08 -7.75
CA GLY A 131 0.04 8.92 -7.09
C GLY A 131 0.40 10.15 -7.92
N ALA A 132 0.67 9.97 -9.21
CA ALA A 132 0.94 11.07 -10.15
C ALA A 132 -0.25 12.02 -10.29
N HIS A 133 -1.47 11.47 -10.43
CA HIS A 133 -2.71 12.26 -10.49
C HIS A 133 -2.96 13.05 -9.21
N ALA A 134 -2.83 12.40 -8.05
CA ALA A 134 -3.04 13.05 -6.75
C ALA A 134 -2.02 14.16 -6.50
N SER A 135 -0.74 13.93 -6.86
CA SER A 135 0.30 14.97 -6.76
C SER A 135 -0.05 16.19 -7.61
N ALA A 136 -0.35 16.00 -8.90
CA ALA A 136 -0.70 17.09 -9.80
C ALA A 136 -1.95 17.86 -9.32
N THR A 137 -2.95 17.12 -8.81
CA THR A 137 -4.17 17.72 -8.27
C THR A 137 -3.88 18.53 -7.02
N LEU A 138 -3.15 17.99 -6.06
CA LEU A 138 -2.83 18.66 -4.80
C LEU A 138 -1.96 19.90 -5.04
N ASP A 139 -0.96 19.80 -5.91
CA ASP A 139 -0.12 20.94 -6.29
C ASP A 139 -0.95 22.09 -6.86
N GLU A 140 -1.90 21.77 -7.75
CA GLU A 140 -2.78 22.78 -8.34
C GLU A 140 -3.73 23.39 -7.30
N VAL A 141 -4.47 22.58 -6.54
CA VAL A 141 -5.46 23.10 -5.59
C VAL A 141 -4.83 23.91 -4.47
N ILE A 142 -3.62 23.53 -4.02
CA ILE A 142 -2.87 24.26 -3.00
C ILE A 142 -2.38 25.60 -3.58
N THR A 143 -1.75 25.58 -4.76
CA THR A 143 -1.19 26.78 -5.39
C THR A 143 -2.28 27.77 -5.79
N ALA A 144 -3.36 27.29 -6.39
CA ALA A 144 -4.46 28.11 -6.85
C ALA A 144 -5.54 28.39 -5.78
N LYS A 145 -5.37 27.84 -4.56
CA LYS A 145 -6.34 27.92 -3.45
C LYS A 145 -7.75 27.47 -3.86
N ARG A 146 -7.83 26.42 -4.66
CA ARG A 146 -9.11 25.87 -5.14
C ARG A 146 -9.67 24.87 -4.12
N PRO A 147 -11.01 24.75 -4.04
CA PRO A 147 -11.64 23.70 -3.24
C PRO A 147 -11.40 22.32 -3.90
N LEU A 148 -11.22 21.30 -3.07
CA LEU A 148 -11.11 19.92 -3.51
C LEU A 148 -12.25 19.09 -2.92
N GLU A 149 -13.22 18.74 -3.74
CA GLU A 149 -14.39 17.98 -3.35
C GLU A 149 -14.19 16.47 -3.52
N ASN A 150 -13.71 16.07 -4.69
CA ASN A 150 -13.43 14.68 -5.01
C ASN A 150 -12.09 14.58 -5.77
N LEU A 151 -11.05 14.07 -5.09
CA LEU A 151 -9.72 13.90 -5.64
C LEU A 151 -9.70 12.93 -6.83
N TYR A 152 -10.56 11.91 -6.81
CA TYR A 152 -10.55 10.82 -7.79
C TYR A 152 -11.14 11.24 -9.14
N SER A 153 -12.08 12.17 -9.14
CA SER A 153 -12.72 12.71 -10.34
C SER A 153 -12.22 14.10 -10.75
N TYR A 154 -11.33 14.71 -9.96
CA TYR A 154 -10.76 16.02 -10.28
C TYR A 154 -9.96 15.95 -11.58
N LYS A 155 -10.06 16.99 -12.39
CA LYS A 155 -9.31 17.12 -13.65
C LYS A 155 -8.34 18.29 -13.53
N PRO A 156 -7.07 18.06 -13.21
CA PRO A 156 -6.10 19.13 -13.12
C PRO A 156 -5.87 19.78 -14.49
N GLU A 157 -5.65 21.08 -14.51
CA GLU A 157 -5.35 21.83 -15.74
C GLU A 157 -4.05 21.37 -16.39
N ARG A 158 -3.12 20.90 -15.54
CA ARG A 158 -1.84 20.32 -15.96
C ARG A 158 -1.78 18.87 -15.51
N PRO A 159 -2.42 17.95 -16.24
CA PRO A 159 -2.37 16.54 -15.89
C PRO A 159 -0.93 16.00 -16.03
N PRO A 160 -0.60 14.92 -15.31
CA PRO A 160 0.67 14.23 -15.49
C PRO A 160 0.86 13.83 -16.96
N ILE A 161 2.10 13.91 -17.43
CA ILE A 161 2.44 13.48 -18.80
C ILE A 161 2.28 11.96 -18.87
N GLU A 162 1.31 11.49 -19.66
CA GLU A 162 0.93 10.07 -19.74
C GLU A 162 2.13 9.16 -20.04
N ARG A 163 2.98 9.54 -20.99
CA ARG A 163 4.20 8.78 -21.31
C ARG A 163 5.15 8.63 -20.12
N GLY A 164 5.31 9.68 -19.31
CA GLY A 164 6.14 9.65 -18.10
C GLY A 164 5.56 8.72 -17.04
N VAL A 165 4.25 8.78 -16.86
CA VAL A 165 3.53 7.90 -15.92
C VAL A 165 3.65 6.43 -16.35
N GLU A 166 3.51 6.15 -17.66
CA GLU A 166 3.61 4.78 -18.17
C GLU A 166 5.03 4.21 -18.02
N VAL A 167 6.07 5.04 -18.22
CA VAL A 167 7.46 4.64 -17.94
C VAL A 167 7.61 4.28 -16.44
N SER A 168 7.08 5.12 -15.55
CA SER A 168 7.14 4.84 -14.10
C SER A 168 6.35 3.58 -13.69
N VAL A 169 5.22 3.30 -14.35
CA VAL A 169 4.49 2.04 -14.16
C VAL A 169 5.34 0.85 -14.56
N GLN A 170 5.99 0.92 -15.73
CA GLN A 170 6.83 -0.16 -16.21
C GLN A 170 8.05 -0.37 -15.29
N GLU A 171 8.69 0.71 -14.85
CA GLU A 171 9.78 0.66 -13.87
C GLU A 171 9.35 0.01 -12.56
N ALA A 172 8.15 0.34 -12.04
CA ALA A 172 7.61 -0.27 -10.83
C ALA A 172 7.32 -1.77 -11.00
N LEU A 173 6.79 -2.18 -12.16
CA LEU A 173 6.52 -3.57 -12.48
C LEU A 173 7.79 -4.40 -12.68
N GLU A 174 8.87 -3.77 -13.18
CA GLU A 174 10.17 -4.40 -13.45
C GLU A 174 11.21 -4.15 -12.35
N ALA A 175 10.79 -3.57 -11.22
CA ALA A 175 11.68 -3.26 -10.11
C ALA A 175 12.48 -4.49 -9.67
N LYS A 176 13.79 -4.30 -9.58
CA LYS A 176 14.70 -5.37 -9.14
C LYS A 176 14.59 -5.58 -7.63
N PRO A 177 14.69 -6.84 -7.15
CA PRO A 177 14.62 -7.11 -5.73
C PRO A 177 15.82 -6.52 -5.00
N SER A 178 15.57 -5.87 -3.87
CA SER A 178 16.61 -5.46 -2.92
C SER A 178 16.65 -6.42 -1.73
N PRO A 179 17.85 -6.73 -1.19
CA PRO A 179 17.96 -7.53 0.03
C PRO A 179 17.27 -6.91 1.25
N TYR A 180 16.94 -5.63 1.17
CA TYR A 180 16.33 -4.85 2.25
C TYR A 180 14.81 -4.65 2.07
N ASP A 181 14.24 -5.12 0.96
CA ASP A 181 12.80 -5.04 0.73
C ASP A 181 12.05 -6.07 1.55
N SER A 182 10.96 -5.65 2.17
CA SER A 182 10.05 -6.54 2.91
C SER A 182 9.24 -7.45 1.98
N HIS A 183 9.04 -7.02 0.74
CA HIS A 183 8.31 -7.75 -0.29
C HIS A 183 9.26 -8.20 -1.40
N PRO A 184 9.01 -9.35 -2.02
CA PRO A 184 9.69 -9.74 -3.26
C PRO A 184 9.33 -8.76 -4.38
N SER A 185 10.19 -8.68 -5.39
CA SER A 185 9.88 -7.83 -6.55
C SER A 185 8.64 -8.34 -7.29
N PRO A 186 7.87 -7.45 -7.93
CA PRO A 186 6.74 -7.88 -8.76
C PRO A 186 7.15 -8.91 -9.82
N VAL A 187 8.31 -8.75 -10.43
CA VAL A 187 8.86 -9.68 -11.43
C VAL A 187 9.01 -11.09 -10.88
N ASP A 188 9.60 -11.24 -9.70
CA ASP A 188 9.77 -12.55 -9.05
C ASP A 188 8.42 -13.17 -8.72
N ARG A 189 7.49 -12.37 -8.16
CA ARG A 189 6.14 -12.82 -7.82
C ARG A 189 5.39 -13.32 -9.06
N PHE A 190 5.46 -12.58 -10.18
CA PHE A 190 4.87 -13.01 -11.45
C PHE A 190 5.49 -14.31 -11.96
N ALA A 191 6.82 -14.44 -11.91
CA ALA A 191 7.51 -15.65 -12.33
C ALA A 191 7.07 -16.87 -11.53
N TRP A 192 7.01 -16.76 -10.20
CA TRP A 192 6.58 -17.85 -9.33
C TRP A 192 5.14 -18.27 -9.55
N VAL A 193 4.23 -17.30 -9.65
CA VAL A 193 2.80 -17.56 -9.83
C VAL A 193 2.52 -18.17 -11.21
N ARG A 194 3.21 -17.73 -12.26
CA ARG A 194 3.12 -18.34 -13.60
C ARG A 194 3.64 -19.78 -13.60
N ALA A 195 4.80 -20.03 -12.96
CA ALA A 195 5.37 -21.36 -12.86
C ALA A 195 4.43 -22.34 -12.13
N MET A 196 3.60 -21.85 -11.23
CA MET A 196 2.60 -22.64 -10.52
C MET A 196 1.45 -23.08 -11.44
N GLY A 197 1.05 -22.25 -12.40
CA GLY A 197 0.02 -22.56 -13.40
C GLY A 197 -1.33 -22.95 -12.80
N ALA A 198 -1.65 -22.46 -11.59
CA ALA A 198 -2.87 -22.85 -10.88
C ALA A 198 -4.12 -22.32 -11.61
N PRO A 199 -5.11 -23.20 -11.91
CA PRO A 199 -6.33 -22.78 -12.58
C PRO A 199 -7.27 -21.95 -11.69
N GLY A 200 -7.13 -22.08 -10.36
CA GLY A 200 -8.05 -21.53 -9.37
C GLY A 200 -9.33 -22.33 -9.23
N THR A 201 -9.84 -22.41 -8.02
CA THR A 201 -11.07 -23.15 -7.70
C THR A 201 -12.26 -22.23 -7.42
N GLY A 202 -11.98 -20.94 -7.17
CA GLY A 202 -12.98 -19.93 -6.78
C GLY A 202 -13.45 -19.02 -7.93
N ALA A 203 -13.05 -19.30 -9.18
CA ALA A 203 -13.50 -18.52 -10.34
C ALA A 203 -15.01 -18.70 -10.58
N SER A 204 -15.71 -17.62 -10.87
CA SER A 204 -17.15 -17.61 -11.10
C SER A 204 -17.55 -16.79 -12.33
N ALA A 205 -18.73 -17.04 -12.88
CA ALA A 205 -19.25 -16.36 -14.08
C ALA A 205 -19.38 -14.82 -13.93
N GLY A 206 -19.36 -14.28 -12.69
CA GLY A 206 -19.44 -12.84 -12.43
C GLY A 206 -18.11 -12.14 -12.28
N ASP A 207 -16.99 -12.84 -12.46
CA ASP A 207 -15.65 -12.31 -12.19
C ASP A 207 -15.19 -11.22 -13.16
N ASP A 208 -15.89 -11.06 -14.28
CA ASP A 208 -15.65 -9.98 -15.25
C ASP A 208 -16.29 -8.64 -14.86
N ALA A 209 -17.21 -8.63 -13.89
CA ALA A 209 -17.80 -7.39 -13.40
C ALA A 209 -16.74 -6.50 -12.72
N GLU A 210 -16.99 -5.21 -12.67
CA GLU A 210 -16.10 -4.28 -11.97
C GLU A 210 -16.16 -4.46 -10.45
N ALA A 211 -15.03 -4.32 -9.77
CA ALA A 211 -14.95 -4.39 -8.30
C ALA A 211 -15.82 -3.33 -7.62
N TRP A 212 -16.02 -2.18 -8.26
CA TRP A 212 -16.92 -1.14 -7.80
C TRP A 212 -18.38 -1.60 -7.65
N SER A 213 -18.80 -2.65 -8.35
CA SER A 213 -20.16 -3.20 -8.19
C SER A 213 -20.46 -3.74 -6.78
N LEU A 214 -19.44 -3.97 -5.96
CA LEU A 214 -19.59 -4.37 -4.56
C LEU A 214 -19.94 -3.21 -3.62
N PHE A 215 -19.82 -1.98 -4.08
CA PHE A 215 -19.97 -0.78 -3.26
C PHE A 215 -21.14 0.08 -3.77
N PRO A 216 -22.08 0.47 -2.90
CA PRO A 216 -23.34 1.09 -3.35
C PRO A 216 -23.19 2.53 -3.86
N ASP A 217 -22.21 3.28 -3.36
CA ASP A 217 -22.07 4.72 -3.65
C ASP A 217 -20.58 5.07 -3.81
N ARG A 218 -20.13 5.02 -5.06
CA ARG A 218 -18.74 5.35 -5.42
C ARG A 218 -18.41 6.80 -5.07
N ASP A 219 -19.25 7.74 -5.45
CA ASP A 219 -18.97 9.16 -5.27
C ASP A 219 -18.89 9.55 -3.78
N ALA A 220 -19.80 9.03 -2.96
CA ALA A 220 -19.75 9.27 -1.52
C ALA A 220 -18.47 8.72 -0.88
N ILE A 221 -18.04 7.53 -1.28
CA ILE A 221 -16.79 6.92 -0.78
C ILE A 221 -15.57 7.75 -1.21
N GLU A 222 -15.49 8.14 -2.48
CA GLU A 222 -14.40 8.96 -3.02
C GLU A 222 -14.31 10.33 -2.31
N ARG A 223 -15.44 11.00 -2.08
CA ARG A 223 -15.52 12.27 -1.32
C ARG A 223 -15.10 12.09 0.13
N ALA A 224 -15.55 11.03 0.79
CA ALA A 224 -15.14 10.72 2.16
C ALA A 224 -13.63 10.52 2.26
N MET A 225 -13.01 9.80 1.32
CA MET A 225 -11.57 9.61 1.27
C MET A 225 -10.83 10.91 0.93
N THR A 226 -11.39 11.75 0.05
CA THR A 226 -10.84 13.08 -0.23
C THR A 226 -10.80 13.94 1.04
N ALA A 227 -11.83 13.87 1.87
CA ALA A 227 -11.85 14.57 3.15
C ALA A 227 -10.75 14.06 4.12
N VAL A 228 -10.42 12.75 4.08
CA VAL A 228 -9.28 12.20 4.82
C VAL A 228 -7.96 12.76 4.30
N VAL A 229 -7.78 12.79 2.98
CA VAL A 229 -6.56 13.36 2.36
C VAL A 229 -6.38 14.82 2.75
N ARG A 230 -7.43 15.64 2.67
CA ARG A 230 -7.37 17.06 3.09
C ARG A 230 -6.94 17.21 4.55
N ARG A 231 -7.51 16.41 5.46
CA ARG A 231 -7.11 16.43 6.88
C ARG A 231 -5.64 16.05 7.06
N ASN A 232 -5.17 15.03 6.36
CA ASN A 232 -3.78 14.60 6.43
C ASN A 232 -2.82 15.68 5.92
N VAL A 233 -3.17 16.38 4.83
CA VAL A 233 -2.38 17.52 4.31
C VAL A 233 -2.34 18.65 5.34
N ALA A 234 -3.49 19.00 5.95
CA ALA A 234 -3.54 20.03 6.98
C ALA A 234 -2.68 19.66 8.20
N GLN A 235 -2.75 18.42 8.66
CA GLN A 235 -1.98 17.96 9.83
C GLN A 235 -0.47 17.88 9.54
N ALA A 236 -0.07 17.43 8.35
CA ALA A 236 1.33 17.24 8.01
C ALA A 236 2.04 18.56 7.62
N ASN A 237 1.34 19.46 6.94
CA ASN A 237 1.95 20.63 6.31
C ASN A 237 1.36 21.97 6.80
N GLY A 238 0.32 21.94 7.63
CA GLY A 238 -0.37 23.16 8.06
C GLY A 238 -1.16 23.86 6.94
N ILE A 239 -1.44 23.17 5.84
CA ILE A 239 -2.13 23.73 4.66
C ILE A 239 -3.57 23.25 4.66
N GLU A 240 -4.52 24.19 4.79
CA GLU A 240 -5.94 23.89 4.70
C GLU A 240 -6.43 23.94 3.25
N ILE A 241 -6.98 22.83 2.76
CA ILE A 241 -7.65 22.74 1.48
C ILE A 241 -9.16 22.79 1.73
N ALA A 242 -9.85 23.76 1.16
CA ALA A 242 -11.30 23.90 1.29
C ALA A 242 -12.03 22.68 0.69
N GLY A 243 -13.14 22.27 1.33
CA GLY A 243 -14.13 21.38 0.71
C GLY A 243 -15.10 22.18 -0.16
N ALA A 244 -16.03 21.49 -0.83
CA ALA A 244 -17.15 22.17 -1.44
C ALA A 244 -17.94 22.96 -0.36
N ALA A 245 -18.41 24.15 -0.73
CA ALA A 245 -19.40 24.83 0.07
C ALA A 245 -20.64 23.92 0.20
N PRO A 246 -21.28 23.84 1.39
CA PRO A 246 -22.55 23.14 1.47
C PRO A 246 -23.50 23.72 0.42
N PRO A 247 -24.33 22.90 -0.24
CA PRO A 247 -25.30 23.42 -1.19
C PRO A 247 -26.09 24.53 -0.50
N GLY A 248 -26.02 25.74 -1.08
CA GLY A 248 -26.70 26.90 -0.53
C GLY A 248 -28.16 26.52 -0.26
N ARG A 249 -28.66 26.82 0.95
CA ARG A 249 -30.09 26.81 1.19
C ARG A 249 -30.70 27.74 0.12
N LEU A 250 -31.49 27.17 -0.75
CA LEU A 250 -32.39 27.92 -1.56
C LEU A 250 -33.33 28.62 -0.56
N ASP A 251 -33.03 29.84 -0.24
CA ASP A 251 -33.97 30.71 0.48
C ASP A 251 -35.21 30.83 -0.39
N SER A 252 -36.26 30.15 0.05
CA SER A 252 -37.62 30.25 -0.47
C SER A 252 -38.35 31.41 0.15
#